data_a4011befaa7a9d0cad35ffacd2e8bdc2
#
_entry.id   a4011befaa7a9d0cad35ffacd2e8bdc2
#
_cell.length_a   1.000
_cell.length_b   1.000
_cell.length_c   1.000
_cell.angle_alpha   90.00
_cell.angle_beta   90.00
_cell.angle_gamma   90.00
#
_symmetry.space_group_name_H-M   'P 1'
#
loop_
_entity.id
_entity.type
_entity.pdbx_description
1 polymer ?
#
loop_
_entity_poly.entity_id
_entity_poly.type
_entity_poly.pdbx_seq_one_letter_code
_entity_poly.pdbx_strand_id
1 'polypeptide(L)'
;VERLPSAIELFMNGPHMATGRFEVGNPNLNSETSNNFDVTFNFDNGDFYGYASFYVTDVDNYIALIDEEDDHHDEDEHHEDEDEHHDEDEHHDEDEHDDHGHGNLIHANYMQEDAEFDGYEIEFGKDFSLGSGELSLSFGRDVVNAKFSDGHYVPRINPARNIYSLSYKQEDLTFKLVLKDVEKQNDFGEGETATDSYQMLNTRLTKSFSVGDGDLKVSLFANNLLD
;
A
#
# COMPACT_ATOMS: atom_id res chain seq x y z
N VAL A 1 -4.09 -11.16 18.62
CA VAL A 1 -5.12 -11.59 17.64
C VAL A 1 -4.56 -12.74 16.84
N GLU A 2 -5.42 -13.73 16.46
CA GLU A 2 -5.03 -14.85 15.60
C GLU A 2 -5.82 -14.78 14.29
N ARG A 3 -5.14 -15.02 13.14
CA ARG A 3 -5.72 -15.08 11.80
C ARG A 3 -5.32 -16.39 11.14
N LEU A 4 -6.29 -17.15 10.64
CA LEU A 4 -6.02 -18.32 9.82
C LEU A 4 -5.67 -17.88 8.38
N PRO A 5 -4.79 -18.64 7.69
CA PRO A 5 -4.54 -18.43 6.28
C PRO A 5 -5.84 -18.51 5.46
N SER A 6 -5.99 -17.63 4.50
CA SER A 6 -7.12 -17.66 3.56
C SER A 6 -6.97 -18.77 2.51
N ALA A 7 -8.06 -19.13 1.84
CA ALA A 7 -8.00 -20.11 0.76
C ALA A 7 -7.08 -19.70 -0.40
N ILE A 8 -6.93 -18.41 -0.65
CA ILE A 8 -6.03 -17.89 -1.68
C ILE A 8 -4.58 -18.11 -1.24
N GLU A 9 -4.23 -17.74 -0.02
CA GLU A 9 -2.88 -17.93 0.54
C GLU A 9 -2.45 -19.40 0.56
N LEU A 10 -3.40 -20.32 0.75
CA LEU A 10 -3.13 -21.76 0.79
C LEU A 10 -3.08 -22.43 -0.58
N PHE A 11 -3.96 -22.05 -1.52
CA PHE A 11 -4.25 -22.87 -2.69
C PHE A 11 -4.26 -22.12 -4.02
N MET A 12 -3.90 -20.83 -4.05
CA MET A 12 -3.75 -20.10 -5.30
C MET A 12 -2.68 -20.78 -6.16
N ASN A 13 -2.96 -20.95 -7.45
CA ASN A 13 -1.98 -21.43 -8.43
C ASN A 13 -2.42 -20.93 -9.79
N GLY A 14 -2.07 -19.69 -10.13
CA GLY A 14 -2.53 -19.12 -11.38
C GLY A 14 -2.31 -17.61 -11.53
N PRO A 15 -2.64 -17.08 -12.70
CA PRO A 15 -2.43 -15.68 -13.02
C PRO A 15 -3.41 -14.78 -12.26
N HIS A 16 -2.88 -13.74 -11.64
CA HIS A 16 -3.63 -12.62 -11.08
C HIS A 16 -3.37 -11.37 -11.91
N MET A 17 -4.17 -11.20 -12.95
CA MET A 17 -3.96 -10.16 -13.98
C MET A 17 -3.96 -8.74 -13.42
N ALA A 18 -4.68 -8.47 -12.33
CA ALA A 18 -4.73 -7.15 -11.70
C ALA A 18 -3.38 -6.75 -11.06
N THR A 19 -2.59 -7.72 -10.64
CA THR A 19 -1.26 -7.51 -10.03
C THR A 19 -0.10 -7.80 -11.01
N GLY A 20 -0.40 -8.36 -12.19
CA GLY A 20 0.62 -8.79 -13.15
C GLY A 20 1.47 -9.97 -12.64
N ARG A 21 0.90 -10.81 -11.76
CA ARG A 21 1.62 -11.90 -11.09
C ARG A 21 1.00 -13.26 -11.42
N PHE A 22 1.87 -14.27 -11.41
CA PHE A 22 1.45 -15.66 -11.25
C PHE A 22 1.65 -16.03 -9.79
N GLU A 23 0.55 -16.14 -9.04
CA GLU A 23 0.57 -16.33 -7.60
C GLU A 23 0.49 -17.80 -7.24
N VAL A 24 1.35 -18.23 -6.31
CA VAL A 24 1.42 -19.61 -5.81
C VAL A 24 1.16 -19.62 -4.30
N GLY A 25 0.11 -20.32 -3.89
CA GLY A 25 -0.25 -20.53 -2.50
C GLY A 25 0.64 -21.57 -1.83
N ASN A 26 0.68 -21.52 -0.50
CA ASN A 26 1.44 -22.47 0.30
C ASN A 26 0.51 -23.21 1.28
N PRO A 27 0.24 -24.51 1.07
CA PRO A 27 -0.66 -25.28 1.93
C PRO A 27 -0.11 -25.58 3.33
N ASN A 28 1.16 -25.23 3.59
CA ASN A 28 1.82 -25.48 4.89
C ASN A 28 1.82 -24.23 5.80
N LEU A 29 1.13 -23.16 5.42
CA LEU A 29 1.03 -21.96 6.24
C LEU A 29 0.33 -22.26 7.58
N ASN A 30 0.90 -21.72 8.67
CA ASN A 30 0.31 -21.73 9.99
C ASN A 30 -0.59 -20.51 10.21
N SER A 31 -1.31 -20.47 11.32
CA SER A 31 -1.99 -19.24 11.75
C SER A 31 -0.97 -18.14 12.07
N GLU A 32 -1.32 -16.93 11.66
CA GLU A 32 -0.63 -15.70 12.02
C GLU A 32 -1.12 -15.22 13.40
N THR A 33 -0.21 -14.87 14.29
CA THR A 33 -0.55 -14.36 15.62
C THR A 33 0.06 -12.98 15.82
N SER A 34 -0.76 -11.97 16.09
CA SER A 34 -0.29 -10.61 16.35
C SER A 34 -0.51 -10.17 17.78
N ASN A 35 0.49 -9.53 18.36
CA ASN A 35 0.48 -8.86 19.64
C ASN A 35 0.69 -7.36 19.42
N ASN A 36 -0.30 -6.55 19.76
CA ASN A 36 -0.28 -5.11 19.56
C ASN A 36 -0.22 -4.40 20.91
N PHE A 37 0.66 -3.41 21.01
CA PHE A 37 0.70 -2.45 22.08
C PHE A 37 0.58 -1.05 21.50
N ASP A 38 -0.39 -0.29 21.98
CA ASP A 38 -0.60 1.11 21.56
C ASP A 38 -0.81 2.04 22.75
N VAL A 39 -0.38 3.29 22.58
CA VAL A 39 -0.59 4.37 23.55
C VAL A 39 -1.11 5.58 22.82
N THR A 40 -2.30 6.04 23.19
CA THR A 40 -2.93 7.19 22.59
C THR A 40 -3.17 8.28 23.62
N PHE A 41 -2.72 9.50 23.30
CA PHE A 41 -2.98 10.73 24.05
C PHE A 41 -4.00 11.56 23.28
N ASN A 42 -5.09 11.93 23.93
CA ASN A 42 -6.11 12.79 23.37
C ASN A 42 -6.16 14.11 24.12
N PHE A 43 -6.36 15.19 23.39
CA PHE A 43 -6.50 16.54 23.92
C PHE A 43 -7.64 17.28 23.22
N ASP A 44 -8.49 17.92 24.00
CA ASP A 44 -9.58 18.78 23.51
C ASP A 44 -9.89 19.83 24.60
N ASN A 45 -9.84 21.11 24.23
CA ASN A 45 -10.22 22.22 25.12
C ASN A 45 -11.31 23.11 24.53
N GLY A 46 -12.00 22.63 23.49
CA GLY A 46 -13.06 23.33 22.79
C GLY A 46 -12.59 24.03 21.50
N ASP A 47 -11.49 24.77 21.54
CA ASP A 47 -10.93 25.43 20.35
C ASP A 47 -9.83 24.57 19.70
N PHE A 48 -8.97 23.97 20.52
CA PHE A 48 -7.89 23.09 20.07
C PHE A 48 -8.23 21.66 20.39
N TYR A 49 -7.99 20.79 19.44
CA TYR A 49 -8.14 19.35 19.58
C TYR A 49 -6.96 18.61 18.94
N GLY A 50 -6.76 17.37 19.34
CA GLY A 50 -5.76 16.54 18.73
C GLY A 50 -5.58 15.22 19.44
N TYR A 51 -4.82 14.35 18.79
CA TYR A 51 -4.34 13.11 19.38
C TYR A 51 -2.93 12.78 18.88
N ALA A 52 -2.25 11.96 19.65
CA ALA A 52 -1.03 11.29 19.25
C ALA A 52 -1.11 9.83 19.69
N SER A 53 -0.97 8.91 18.75
CA SER A 53 -0.97 7.47 18.96
C SER A 53 0.37 6.89 18.49
N PHE A 54 0.95 6.02 19.32
CA PHE A 54 2.17 5.27 19.03
C PHE A 54 1.86 3.80 19.21
N TYR A 55 2.30 2.97 18.28
CA TYR A 55 2.03 1.55 18.31
C TYR A 55 3.26 0.72 17.91
N VAL A 56 3.31 -0.49 18.48
CA VAL A 56 4.20 -1.57 18.06
C VAL A 56 3.37 -2.84 17.98
N THR A 57 3.56 -3.59 16.93
CA THR A 57 2.86 -4.86 16.69
C THR A 57 3.87 -5.92 16.28
N ASP A 58 4.04 -6.93 17.12
CA ASP A 58 4.79 -8.15 16.81
C ASP A 58 3.85 -9.16 16.15
N VAL A 59 4.25 -9.73 15.03
CA VAL A 59 3.45 -10.72 14.29
C VAL A 59 4.28 -11.97 14.06
N ASP A 60 3.89 -13.05 14.74
CA ASP A 60 4.44 -14.38 14.51
C ASP A 60 3.79 -14.99 13.25
N ASN A 61 4.59 -15.58 12.38
CA ASN A 61 4.17 -16.19 11.12
C ASN A 61 3.38 -15.22 10.21
N TYR A 62 3.83 -13.99 10.04
CA TYR A 62 3.21 -13.04 9.12
C TYR A 62 3.21 -13.60 7.70
N ILE A 63 2.06 -13.58 7.04
CA ILE A 63 1.88 -14.13 5.68
C ILE A 63 2.06 -13.01 4.67
N ALA A 64 3.09 -13.12 3.83
CA ALA A 64 3.39 -12.20 2.76
C ALA A 64 3.39 -12.88 1.39
N LEU A 65 3.03 -12.13 0.34
CA LEU A 65 3.23 -12.52 -1.04
C LEU A 65 4.53 -11.86 -1.51
N ILE A 66 5.54 -12.67 -1.79
CA ILE A 66 6.88 -12.23 -2.17
C ILE A 66 7.11 -12.58 -3.64
N ASP A 67 7.63 -11.63 -4.39
CA ASP A 67 8.01 -11.82 -5.79
C ASP A 67 9.29 -12.65 -5.85
N GLU A 68 9.36 -13.64 -6.74
CA GLU A 68 10.62 -14.38 -6.99
C GLU A 68 11.58 -13.47 -7.78
N GLU A 69 12.81 -13.40 -7.31
CA GLU A 69 13.88 -12.78 -8.12
C GLU A 69 14.14 -13.66 -9.35
N ASP A 70 14.07 -13.08 -10.53
CA ASP A 70 14.56 -13.73 -11.76
C ASP A 70 16.09 -13.82 -11.65
N ASP A 71 16.61 -14.97 -11.25
CA ASP A 71 18.04 -15.30 -11.34
C ASP A 71 18.44 -15.38 -12.82
N HIS A 72 18.45 -14.27 -13.52
CA HIS A 72 19.15 -14.16 -14.78
C HIS A 72 20.66 -14.19 -14.51
N HIS A 73 21.19 -15.38 -14.34
CA HIS A 73 22.61 -15.60 -14.54
C HIS A 73 22.89 -15.31 -16.02
N ASP A 74 23.30 -14.07 -16.28
CA ASP A 74 24.03 -13.75 -17.52
C ASP A 74 25.36 -14.52 -17.47
N GLU A 75 25.33 -15.81 -17.80
CA GLU A 75 26.50 -16.57 -18.17
C GLU A 75 26.88 -16.14 -19.60
N ASP A 76 27.49 -14.96 -19.70
CA ASP A 76 28.26 -14.55 -20.85
C ASP A 76 29.54 -15.45 -20.92
N GLU A 77 29.36 -16.71 -21.27
CA GLU A 77 30.46 -17.52 -21.73
C GLU A 77 30.82 -17.10 -23.16
N HIS A 78 31.86 -16.26 -23.22
CA HIS A 78 32.60 -16.04 -24.46
C HIS A 78 33.17 -17.36 -24.96
N HIS A 79 32.51 -18.02 -25.91
CA HIS A 79 33.11 -19.00 -26.75
C HIS A 79 33.88 -18.29 -27.86
N GLU A 80 35.23 -18.30 -27.74
CA GLU A 80 36.12 -17.97 -28.84
C GLU A 80 35.96 -19.04 -29.96
N ASP A 81 35.80 -18.53 -31.17
CA ASP A 81 35.67 -19.31 -32.40
C ASP A 81 36.91 -20.19 -32.65
N GLU A 82 36.73 -21.49 -32.84
CA GLU A 82 37.60 -22.29 -33.67
C GLU A 82 36.74 -23.08 -34.65
N ASP A 83 36.89 -22.73 -35.93
CA ASP A 83 36.33 -23.39 -37.10
C ASP A 83 36.83 -24.83 -37.21
N GLU A 84 35.92 -25.82 -37.32
CA GLU A 84 36.14 -27.00 -38.14
C GLU A 84 34.83 -27.62 -38.64
N HIS A 85 34.68 -27.70 -39.95
CA HIS A 85 33.64 -28.36 -40.72
C HIS A 85 33.55 -29.85 -40.44
N HIS A 86 32.33 -30.37 -40.24
CA HIS A 86 31.94 -31.70 -40.73
C HIS A 86 30.43 -31.75 -41.02
N ASP A 87 30.15 -32.14 -42.25
CA ASP A 87 28.86 -32.46 -42.84
C ASP A 87 28.27 -33.77 -42.26
N GLU A 88 26.96 -33.86 -42.40
CA GLU A 88 26.08 -35.03 -42.60
C GLU A 88 25.16 -35.49 -41.45
N ASP A 89 23.88 -35.27 -41.75
CA ASP A 89 22.70 -36.15 -41.65
C ASP A 89 21.96 -36.35 -40.32
N GLU A 90 20.74 -35.73 -40.37
CA GLU A 90 19.44 -36.29 -39.98
C GLU A 90 19.29 -36.87 -38.54
N HIS A 91 18.52 -36.15 -37.71
CA HIS A 91 17.23 -36.60 -37.18
C HIS A 91 16.57 -35.46 -36.38
N HIS A 92 15.51 -34.93 -36.93
CA HIS A 92 14.52 -34.14 -36.18
C HIS A 92 13.79 -35.09 -35.24
N ASP A 93 14.07 -35.01 -33.94
CA ASP A 93 13.09 -35.26 -32.90
C ASP A 93 12.59 -33.89 -32.43
N GLU A 94 11.38 -33.56 -32.87
CA GLU A 94 10.61 -32.41 -32.41
C GLU A 94 10.19 -32.73 -30.97
N ASP A 95 11.07 -32.47 -29.99
CA ASP A 95 10.65 -32.25 -28.62
C ASP A 95 9.91 -30.94 -28.63
N GLU A 96 8.58 -31.02 -28.75
CA GLU A 96 7.67 -29.94 -28.43
C GLU A 96 7.89 -29.57 -26.97
N HIS A 97 8.85 -28.68 -26.71
CA HIS A 97 8.82 -27.90 -25.48
C HIS A 97 7.54 -27.07 -25.55
N ASP A 98 6.49 -27.57 -24.90
CA ASP A 98 5.35 -26.81 -24.52
C ASP A 98 5.83 -25.62 -23.67
N ASP A 99 6.30 -24.58 -24.35
CA ASP A 99 6.43 -23.25 -23.80
C ASP A 99 5.02 -22.78 -23.46
N HIS A 100 4.54 -23.22 -22.28
CA HIS A 100 3.35 -22.68 -21.69
C HIS A 100 3.62 -21.22 -21.39
N GLY A 101 3.42 -20.37 -22.41
CA GLY A 101 3.54 -18.94 -22.36
C GLY A 101 2.70 -18.33 -21.23
N HIS A 102 3.23 -18.38 -20.02
CA HIS A 102 2.81 -17.57 -18.88
C HIS A 102 3.30 -16.15 -19.08
N GLY A 103 2.93 -15.56 -20.23
CA GLY A 103 3.40 -14.28 -20.72
C GLY A 103 3.77 -13.33 -19.58
N ASN A 104 5.03 -13.01 -19.46
CA ASN A 104 5.63 -11.88 -18.72
C ASN A 104 5.05 -11.56 -17.32
N LEU A 105 4.48 -12.56 -16.61
CA LEU A 105 3.95 -12.39 -15.26
C LEU A 105 5.08 -12.67 -14.27
N ILE A 106 5.21 -11.81 -13.27
CA ILE A 106 6.14 -12.02 -12.15
C ILE A 106 5.63 -13.21 -11.32
N HIS A 107 6.49 -14.20 -11.07
CA HIS A 107 6.16 -15.28 -10.14
C HIS A 107 6.22 -14.76 -8.71
N ALA A 108 5.22 -15.13 -7.90
CA ALA A 108 5.12 -14.70 -6.52
C ALA A 108 4.56 -15.82 -5.63
N ASN A 109 5.21 -16.05 -4.50
CA ASN A 109 4.87 -17.11 -3.55
C ASN A 109 4.35 -16.55 -2.23
N TYR A 110 3.35 -17.24 -1.63
CA TYR A 110 2.94 -16.96 -0.26
C TYR A 110 3.91 -17.61 0.72
N MET A 111 4.56 -16.77 1.53
CA MET A 111 5.55 -17.16 2.54
C MET A 111 5.13 -16.70 3.93
N GLN A 112 5.79 -17.26 4.96
CA GLN A 112 5.62 -16.84 6.34
C GLN A 112 6.96 -16.51 6.96
N GLU A 113 7.00 -15.37 7.64
CA GLU A 113 8.11 -14.95 8.47
C GLU A 113 7.59 -14.05 9.60
N ASP A 114 8.30 -14.03 10.74
CA ASP A 114 7.95 -13.12 11.82
C ASP A 114 8.24 -11.68 11.40
N ALA A 115 7.35 -10.76 11.76
CA ALA A 115 7.45 -9.36 11.38
C ALA A 115 7.11 -8.42 12.53
N GLU A 116 7.79 -7.29 12.58
CA GLU A 116 7.50 -6.19 13.50
C GLU A 116 7.01 -4.98 12.73
N PHE A 117 5.92 -4.39 13.20
CA PHE A 117 5.36 -3.13 12.71
C PHE A 117 5.43 -2.10 13.81
N ASP A 118 5.99 -0.94 13.52
CA ASP A 118 5.95 0.21 14.41
C ASP A 118 5.52 1.47 13.69
N GLY A 119 4.95 2.40 14.44
CA GLY A 119 4.54 3.65 13.84
C GLY A 119 3.89 4.61 14.80
N TYR A 120 3.49 5.74 14.22
CA TYR A 120 2.73 6.74 14.94
C TYR A 120 1.75 7.47 14.03
N GLU A 121 0.67 7.94 14.65
CA GLU A 121 -0.30 8.84 14.06
C GLU A 121 -0.46 10.04 14.97
N ILE A 122 -0.40 11.25 14.43
CA ILE A 122 -0.69 12.48 15.12
C ILE A 122 -1.70 13.29 14.33
N GLU A 123 -2.64 13.90 15.02
CA GLU A 123 -3.50 14.94 14.46
C GLU A 123 -3.66 16.04 15.48
N PHE A 124 -3.60 17.29 15.02
CA PHE A 124 -4.01 18.44 15.82
C PHE A 124 -4.71 19.46 14.94
N GLY A 125 -5.67 20.12 15.53
CA GLY A 125 -6.46 21.10 14.84
C GLY A 125 -6.91 22.24 15.75
N LYS A 126 -7.44 23.25 15.09
CA LYS A 126 -8.02 24.42 15.76
C LYS A 126 -9.26 24.89 15.03
N ASP A 127 -10.29 25.20 15.81
CA ASP A 127 -11.51 25.81 15.36
C ASP A 127 -11.48 27.32 15.60
N PHE A 128 -12.00 28.07 14.64
CA PHE A 128 -12.08 29.52 14.65
C PHE A 128 -13.51 29.95 14.30
N SER A 129 -14.08 30.87 15.07
CA SER A 129 -15.29 31.55 14.66
C SER A 129 -14.97 32.54 13.54
N LEU A 130 -15.59 32.39 12.37
CA LEU A 130 -15.41 33.26 11.21
C LEU A 130 -16.77 33.75 10.70
N GLY A 131 -17.13 34.97 11.07
CA GLY A 131 -18.45 35.52 10.80
C GLY A 131 -19.56 34.75 11.51
N SER A 132 -20.54 34.24 10.77
CA SER A 132 -21.60 33.34 11.26
C SER A 132 -21.27 31.87 11.09
N GLY A 133 -20.04 31.53 10.65
CA GLY A 133 -19.56 30.17 10.43
C GLY A 133 -18.38 29.80 11.30
N GLU A 134 -17.95 28.57 11.13
CA GLU A 134 -16.80 27.97 11.81
C GLU A 134 -15.77 27.52 10.77
N LEU A 135 -14.53 27.92 10.98
CA LEU A 135 -13.37 27.50 10.21
C LEU A 135 -12.52 26.54 11.05
N SER A 136 -12.37 25.31 10.60
CA SER A 136 -11.49 24.31 11.20
C SER A 136 -10.25 24.14 10.35
N LEU A 137 -9.07 24.20 10.96
CA LEU A 137 -7.79 23.87 10.35
C LEU A 137 -7.20 22.68 11.10
N SER A 138 -6.77 21.64 10.39
CA SER A 138 -6.05 20.53 11.02
C SER A 138 -4.84 20.11 10.21
N PHE A 139 -3.87 19.54 10.93
CA PHE A 139 -2.70 18.86 10.42
C PHE A 139 -2.67 17.47 11.01
N GLY A 140 -2.43 16.47 10.15
CA GLY A 140 -2.18 15.10 10.54
C GLY A 140 -0.89 14.59 9.92
N ARG A 141 -0.23 13.64 10.60
CA ARG A 141 0.89 12.87 10.07
C ARG A 141 0.76 11.44 10.53
N ASP A 142 0.97 10.50 9.62
CA ASP A 142 1.06 9.08 9.90
C ASP A 142 2.33 8.50 9.29
N VAL A 143 2.94 7.58 10.04
CA VAL A 143 4.15 6.85 9.68
C VAL A 143 3.96 5.40 10.11
N VAL A 144 4.29 4.48 9.22
CA VAL A 144 4.37 3.06 9.52
C VAL A 144 5.69 2.51 8.97
N ASN A 145 6.38 1.72 9.78
CA ASN A 145 7.53 0.93 9.39
C ASN A 145 7.19 -0.53 9.60
N ALA A 146 7.71 -1.41 8.77
CA ALA A 146 7.57 -2.85 8.96
C ALA A 146 8.79 -3.59 8.45
N LYS A 147 9.28 -4.52 9.26
CA LYS A 147 10.43 -5.37 8.94
C LYS A 147 10.16 -6.80 9.33
N PHE A 148 10.69 -7.70 8.52
CA PHE A 148 10.82 -9.11 8.87
C PHE A 148 11.92 -9.31 9.91
N SER A 149 11.93 -10.48 10.55
CA SER A 149 12.91 -10.85 11.58
C SER A 149 14.35 -10.89 11.07
N ASP A 150 14.55 -11.13 9.79
CA ASP A 150 15.85 -11.10 9.09
C ASP A 150 16.35 -9.68 8.76
N GLY A 151 15.50 -8.66 8.97
CA GLY A 151 15.79 -7.23 8.77
C GLY A 151 15.39 -6.66 7.43
N HIS A 152 14.88 -7.47 6.49
CA HIS A 152 14.30 -6.99 5.24
C HIS A 152 12.98 -6.25 5.50
N TYR A 153 12.64 -5.31 4.61
CA TYR A 153 11.38 -4.60 4.72
C TYR A 153 10.20 -5.45 4.27
N VAL A 154 9.09 -5.35 5.00
CA VAL A 154 7.81 -5.94 4.56
C VAL A 154 7.31 -5.19 3.33
N PRO A 155 6.93 -5.89 2.25
CA PRO A 155 6.44 -5.23 1.05
C PRO A 155 5.07 -4.55 1.25
N ARG A 156 4.76 -3.58 0.39
CA ARG A 156 3.47 -2.86 0.30
C ARG A 156 3.14 -1.99 1.50
N ILE A 157 4.16 -1.53 2.21
CA ILE A 157 4.01 -0.55 3.29
C ILE A 157 3.86 0.84 2.69
N ASN A 158 2.84 1.56 3.14
CA ASN A 158 2.60 2.92 2.68
C ASN A 158 3.69 3.88 3.18
N PRO A 159 4.17 4.81 2.32
CA PRO A 159 5.08 5.86 2.76
C PRO A 159 4.42 6.80 3.76
N ALA A 160 5.26 7.48 4.55
CA ALA A 160 4.81 8.51 5.47
C ALA A 160 4.07 9.62 4.73
N ARG A 161 3.05 10.19 5.35
CA ARG A 161 2.25 11.26 4.74
C ARG A 161 1.86 12.33 5.74
N ASN A 162 1.77 13.56 5.22
CA ASN A 162 1.22 14.70 5.92
C ASN A 162 -0.15 15.05 5.34
N ILE A 163 -1.11 15.38 6.18
CA ILE A 163 -2.49 15.68 5.80
C ILE A 163 -2.84 17.06 6.35
N TYR A 164 -3.10 18.00 5.46
CA TYR A 164 -3.56 19.33 5.82
C TYR A 164 -5.03 19.47 5.45
N SER A 165 -5.86 19.82 6.41
CA SER A 165 -7.29 19.98 6.18
C SER A 165 -7.76 21.40 6.55
N LEU A 166 -8.61 21.95 5.70
CA LEU A 166 -9.39 23.14 5.95
C LEU A 166 -10.85 22.79 5.75
N SER A 167 -11.67 23.09 6.75
CA SER A 167 -13.14 22.95 6.67
C SER A 167 -13.79 24.26 7.09
N TYR A 168 -14.73 24.74 6.28
CA TYR A 168 -15.57 25.88 6.65
C TYR A 168 -17.03 25.45 6.62
N LYS A 169 -17.72 25.70 7.72
CA LYS A 169 -19.14 25.37 7.88
C LYS A 169 -19.93 26.62 8.30
N GLN A 170 -20.95 26.93 7.53
CA GLN A 170 -21.88 28.02 7.82
C GLN A 170 -23.30 27.59 7.48
N GLU A 171 -24.18 27.49 8.47
CA GLU A 171 -25.57 27.05 8.30
C GLU A 171 -25.66 25.78 7.42
N ASP A 172 -26.17 25.91 6.21
CA ASP A 172 -26.39 24.81 5.24
C ASP A 172 -25.20 24.56 4.33
N LEU A 173 -24.14 25.36 4.41
CA LEU A 173 -22.98 25.30 3.54
C LEU A 173 -21.79 24.66 4.28
N THR A 174 -21.17 23.66 3.65
CA THR A 174 -19.90 23.10 4.09
C THR A 174 -18.92 23.08 2.94
N PHE A 175 -17.76 23.67 3.14
CA PHE A 175 -16.61 23.59 2.24
C PHE A 175 -15.49 22.80 2.92
N LYS A 176 -14.85 21.88 2.21
CA LYS A 176 -13.69 21.13 2.69
C LYS A 176 -12.59 21.10 1.63
N LEU A 177 -11.36 21.35 2.06
CA LEU A 177 -10.14 21.23 1.26
C LEU A 177 -9.17 20.32 2.03
N VAL A 178 -8.58 19.34 1.34
CA VAL A 178 -7.62 18.42 1.92
C VAL A 178 -6.42 18.28 0.98
N LEU A 179 -5.25 18.66 1.48
CA LEU A 179 -3.97 18.39 0.84
C LEU A 179 -3.33 17.19 1.54
N LYS A 180 -3.02 16.15 0.76
CA LYS A 180 -2.14 15.05 1.18
C LYS A 180 -0.79 15.24 0.53
N ASP A 181 0.25 15.23 1.35
CA ASP A 181 1.65 15.32 0.94
C ASP A 181 2.31 14.00 1.35
N VAL A 182 2.56 13.14 0.36
CA VAL A 182 3.07 11.78 0.55
C VAL A 182 4.56 11.79 0.29
N GLU A 183 5.33 11.30 1.25
CA GLU A 183 6.78 11.28 1.17
C GLU A 183 7.27 10.21 0.18
N LYS A 184 8.51 10.33 -0.24
CA LYS A 184 9.20 9.31 -1.03
C LYS A 184 9.31 8.02 -0.22
N GLN A 185 9.04 6.86 -0.85
CA GLN A 185 9.30 5.56 -0.26
C GLN A 185 10.65 5.03 -0.70
N ASN A 186 11.56 4.86 0.26
CA ASN A 186 12.87 4.24 0.04
C ASN A 186 13.03 2.92 0.82
N ASP A 187 12.13 2.67 1.77
CA ASP A 187 12.10 1.49 2.63
C ASP A 187 11.03 0.53 2.06
N PHE A 188 11.41 -0.24 1.06
CA PHE A 188 10.53 -1.12 0.29
C PHE A 188 10.98 -2.57 0.38
N GLY A 189 10.04 -3.50 0.24
CA GLY A 189 10.29 -4.93 0.29
C GLY A 189 10.85 -5.47 -1.04
N GLU A 190 11.19 -6.75 -1.01
CA GLU A 190 11.70 -7.48 -2.18
C GLU A 190 10.70 -7.43 -3.34
N GLY A 191 11.19 -7.29 -4.56
CA GLY A 191 10.38 -7.13 -5.76
C GLY A 191 9.72 -5.75 -5.94
N GLU A 192 9.97 -4.81 -5.04
CA GLU A 192 9.47 -3.44 -5.12
C GLU A 192 10.56 -2.45 -5.51
N THR A 193 10.16 -1.27 -5.95
CA THR A 193 11.07 -0.17 -6.27
C THR A 193 10.71 1.08 -5.47
N ALA A 194 11.70 1.95 -5.26
CA ALA A 194 11.46 3.24 -4.64
C ALA A 194 10.41 4.05 -5.43
N THR A 195 9.52 4.72 -4.72
CA THR A 195 8.53 5.61 -5.32
C THR A 195 8.81 7.05 -4.95
N ASP A 196 8.61 7.97 -5.90
CA ASP A 196 8.76 9.39 -5.64
C ASP A 196 7.62 9.93 -4.76
N SER A 197 7.89 11.06 -4.09
CA SER A 197 6.88 11.80 -3.35
C SER A 197 5.82 12.39 -4.29
N TYR A 198 4.60 12.54 -3.79
CA TYR A 198 3.53 13.18 -4.55
C TYR A 198 2.57 13.95 -3.63
N GLN A 199 1.79 14.84 -4.23
CA GLN A 199 0.78 15.63 -3.54
C GLN A 199 -0.57 15.45 -4.19
N MET A 200 -1.63 15.35 -3.38
CA MET A 200 -3.01 15.28 -3.84
C MET A 200 -3.85 16.35 -3.15
N LEU A 201 -4.48 17.20 -3.95
CA LEU A 201 -5.42 18.21 -3.45
C LEU A 201 -6.86 17.81 -3.79
N ASN A 202 -7.67 17.64 -2.76
CA ASN A 202 -9.08 17.28 -2.87
C ASN A 202 -9.97 18.38 -2.31
N THR A 203 -11.09 18.65 -2.95
CA THR A 203 -12.07 19.62 -2.46
C THR A 203 -13.49 19.08 -2.50
N ARG A 204 -14.30 19.55 -1.57
CA ARG A 204 -15.73 19.26 -1.52
C ARG A 204 -16.51 20.49 -1.08
N LEU A 205 -17.56 20.82 -1.82
CA LEU A 205 -18.56 21.84 -1.46
C LEU A 205 -19.92 21.15 -1.33
N THR A 206 -20.55 21.28 -0.18
CA THR A 206 -21.88 20.70 0.08
C THR A 206 -22.82 21.79 0.52
N LYS A 207 -24.01 21.83 -0.07
CA LYS A 207 -25.08 22.71 0.36
C LYS A 207 -26.39 21.94 0.56
N SER A 208 -27.06 22.18 1.67
CA SER A 208 -28.38 21.66 1.97
C SER A 208 -29.46 22.71 1.62
N PHE A 209 -30.60 22.25 1.18
CA PHE A 209 -31.76 23.07 0.81
C PHE A 209 -33.00 22.42 1.41
N SER A 210 -33.82 23.17 2.11
CA SER A 210 -35.16 22.69 2.50
C SER A 210 -36.13 22.79 1.35
N VAL A 211 -36.74 21.68 0.96
CA VAL A 211 -37.67 21.57 -0.17
C VAL A 211 -38.97 20.90 0.33
N GLY A 212 -39.99 21.72 0.56
CA GLY A 212 -41.23 21.23 1.17
C GLY A 212 -40.99 20.69 2.58
N ASP A 213 -41.41 19.45 2.85
CA ASP A 213 -41.20 18.76 4.12
C ASP A 213 -39.90 17.94 4.18
N GLY A 214 -39.04 18.06 3.19
CA GLY A 214 -37.77 17.31 3.08
C GLY A 214 -36.56 18.20 2.84
N ASP A 215 -35.38 17.60 2.95
CA ASP A 215 -34.10 18.25 2.68
C ASP A 215 -33.42 17.67 1.45
N LEU A 216 -32.92 18.55 0.58
CA LEU A 216 -32.09 18.22 -0.57
C LEU A 216 -30.63 18.60 -0.27
N LYS A 217 -29.72 17.64 -0.30
CA LYS A 217 -28.28 17.88 -0.17
C LYS A 217 -27.58 17.73 -1.52
N VAL A 218 -26.92 18.79 -1.96
CA VAL A 218 -26.13 18.82 -3.19
C VAL A 218 -24.66 18.90 -2.83
N SER A 219 -23.83 18.00 -3.38
CA SER A 219 -22.38 18.00 -3.16
C SER A 219 -21.65 18.04 -4.50
N LEU A 220 -20.70 18.96 -4.61
CA LEU A 220 -19.69 19.01 -5.67
C LEU A 220 -18.36 18.59 -5.07
N PHE A 221 -17.61 17.76 -5.77
CA PHE A 221 -16.29 17.37 -5.35
C PHE A 221 -15.34 17.31 -6.54
N ALA A 222 -14.08 17.60 -6.28
CA ALA A 222 -13.00 17.40 -7.22
C ALA A 222 -11.82 16.78 -6.46
N ASN A 223 -11.21 15.76 -7.06
CA ASN A 223 -10.09 15.03 -6.49
C ASN A 223 -8.88 15.20 -7.38
N ASN A 224 -7.69 15.15 -6.76
CA ASN A 224 -6.40 15.22 -7.44
C ASN A 224 -6.25 16.46 -8.34
N LEU A 225 -6.42 17.65 -7.76
CA LEU A 225 -6.38 18.93 -8.48
C LEU A 225 -4.98 19.41 -8.85
N LEU A 226 -3.92 18.70 -8.41
CA LEU A 226 -2.52 19.08 -8.65
C LEU A 226 -1.87 18.28 -9.79
N ASP A 227 -2.60 17.35 -10.40
CA ASP A 227 -2.17 16.54 -11.55
C ASP A 227 -2.66 17.12 -12.86
#